data_e49935b856e4dea7f173b3509e95f8bd
#
_entry.id   e49935b856e4dea7f173b3509e95f8bd
#
_cell.length_a   1.000
_cell.length_b   1.000
_cell.length_c   1.000
_cell.angle_alpha   90.00
_cell.angle_beta   90.00
_cell.angle_gamma   90.00
#
_symmetry.space_group_name_H-M   'P 1'
#
loop_
_entity.id
_entity.type
_entity.pdbx_description
1 polymer ?
#
loop_
_entity_poly.entity_id
_entity_poly.type
_entity_poly.pdbx_seq_one_letter_code
_entity_poly.pdbx_strand_id
1 'polypeptide(L)'
;MNYTPNLLAQGLRTSRTYTIGLTVPGIDNPFFATLASTVIENLKLAGYHTLLADSLENQKDFESSLQMFRSRSVDGIIAVPVGNPSEITDAITGSIPTVLIDRYYENTNLPYICTDNYVGGYMATEYLIGRGYRNILSIQGVEDSTPSMERVRGFKDAIAAHSDKKIEYAIVGDAFSVENGYDQVKRIFSEGEAFDSVFAYSSTILLGAIRAFRELGIKVPEQVGIISFDNNGFLDFLDPAITRIEQPLSEIGRLASQALIDVIENKPQDIPPVQRLIAPTLIVRDS
;
A
#
# COMPACT_ATOMS: atom_id res chain seq x y z
N MET A 1 16.91 45.18 3.13
CA MET A 1 16.89 44.52 1.81
C MET A 1 16.47 43.09 2.03
N ASN A 2 15.24 42.70 1.64
CA ASN A 2 14.83 41.31 1.67
C ASN A 2 15.40 40.60 0.42
N TYR A 3 16.62 40.15 0.52
CA TYR A 3 17.17 39.26 -0.49
C TYR A 3 16.64 37.84 -0.29
N THR A 4 15.78 37.38 -1.18
CA THR A 4 15.38 35.99 -1.25
C THR A 4 16.33 35.28 -2.25
N PRO A 5 17.15 34.32 -1.81
CA PRO A 5 18.03 33.61 -2.72
C PRO A 5 17.22 32.95 -3.83
N ASN A 6 17.60 33.13 -5.08
CA ASN A 6 16.97 32.42 -6.20
C ASN A 6 17.48 30.96 -6.19
N LEU A 7 16.61 30.05 -5.79
CA LEU A 7 16.91 28.61 -5.70
C LEU A 7 17.37 28.03 -7.04
N LEU A 8 16.89 28.57 -8.18
CA LEU A 8 17.32 28.16 -9.51
C LEU A 8 18.80 28.53 -9.75
N ALA A 9 19.21 29.71 -9.27
CA ALA A 9 20.62 30.14 -9.41
C ALA A 9 21.55 29.39 -8.45
N GLN A 10 21.06 28.96 -7.29
CA GLN A 10 21.82 28.08 -6.39
C GLN A 10 21.92 26.65 -6.97
N GLY A 11 20.87 26.12 -7.53
CA GLY A 11 20.83 24.79 -8.15
C GLY A 11 21.83 24.66 -9.32
N LEU A 12 21.97 25.69 -10.13
CA LEU A 12 22.97 25.74 -11.22
C LEU A 12 24.44 25.67 -10.72
N ARG A 13 24.70 26.09 -9.48
CA ARG A 13 26.04 26.05 -8.89
C ARG A 13 26.34 24.74 -8.15
N THR A 14 25.34 24.12 -7.58
CA THR A 14 25.45 22.89 -6.76
C THR A 14 25.09 21.63 -7.53
N SER A 15 24.48 21.74 -8.72
CA SER A 15 23.85 20.65 -9.46
C SER A 15 22.77 19.90 -8.64
N ARG A 16 22.15 20.55 -7.64
CA ARG A 16 21.11 20.01 -6.77
C ARG A 16 19.95 20.98 -6.67
N THR A 17 18.73 20.44 -6.72
CA THR A 17 17.48 21.21 -6.59
C THR A 17 16.89 21.14 -5.20
N TYR A 18 17.39 20.23 -4.36
CA TYR A 18 16.82 19.90 -3.04
C TYR A 18 15.32 19.56 -3.14
N THR A 19 14.94 18.93 -4.25
CA THR A 19 13.56 18.53 -4.52
C THR A 19 13.50 17.05 -4.82
N ILE A 20 12.60 16.34 -4.16
CA ILE A 20 12.31 14.92 -4.38
C ILE A 20 10.93 14.79 -5.01
N GLY A 21 10.81 13.98 -6.07
CA GLY A 21 9.53 13.57 -6.62
C GLY A 21 8.93 12.45 -5.77
N LEU A 22 7.66 12.59 -5.42
CA LEU A 22 6.89 11.54 -4.76
C LEU A 22 5.64 11.27 -5.59
N THR A 23 5.43 10.03 -6.04
CA THR A 23 4.17 9.64 -6.70
C THR A 23 3.46 8.56 -5.92
N VAL A 24 2.13 8.72 -5.79
CA VAL A 24 1.21 7.79 -5.14
C VAL A 24 0.01 7.53 -6.06
N PRO A 25 -0.68 6.38 -5.95
CA PRO A 25 -1.78 6.01 -6.86
C PRO A 25 -3.17 6.50 -6.43
N GLY A 26 -3.27 7.41 -5.46
CA GLY A 26 -4.55 7.97 -5.00
C GLY A 26 -4.37 8.77 -3.72
N ILE A 27 -4.24 10.08 -3.81
CA ILE A 27 -4.05 10.95 -2.64
C ILE A 27 -5.32 11.05 -1.77
N ASP A 28 -6.48 10.74 -2.30
CA ASP A 28 -7.76 10.66 -1.61
C ASP A 28 -7.91 9.36 -0.78
N ASN A 29 -7.10 8.35 -1.05
CA ASN A 29 -7.03 7.16 -0.20
C ASN A 29 -6.24 7.48 1.08
N PRO A 30 -6.85 7.38 2.29
CA PRO A 30 -6.20 7.70 3.56
C PRO A 30 -4.89 6.94 3.81
N PHE A 31 -4.74 5.74 3.24
CA PHE A 31 -3.51 4.97 3.31
C PHE A 31 -2.36 5.71 2.60
N PHE A 32 -2.56 6.09 1.33
CA PHE A 32 -1.52 6.80 0.57
C PHE A 32 -1.30 8.23 1.07
N ALA A 33 -2.35 8.90 1.57
CA ALA A 33 -2.20 10.21 2.21
C ALA A 33 -1.30 10.13 3.46
N THR A 34 -1.47 9.11 4.29
CA THR A 34 -0.65 8.88 5.48
C THR A 34 0.78 8.52 5.10
N LEU A 35 0.97 7.61 4.13
CA LEU A 35 2.29 7.22 3.64
C LEU A 35 3.04 8.43 3.04
N ALA A 36 2.36 9.23 2.21
CA ALA A 36 2.95 10.44 1.64
C ALA A 36 3.34 11.45 2.73
N SER A 37 2.48 11.65 3.73
CA SER A 37 2.77 12.54 4.86
C SER A 37 4.04 12.14 5.61
N THR A 38 4.21 10.84 5.91
CA THR A 38 5.43 10.34 6.56
C THR A 38 6.69 10.54 5.72
N VAL A 39 6.61 10.31 4.41
CA VAL A 39 7.73 10.55 3.50
C VAL A 39 8.08 12.03 3.46
N ILE A 40 7.09 12.90 3.26
CA ILE A 40 7.27 14.36 3.18
C ILE A 40 7.92 14.90 4.47
N GLU A 41 7.46 14.44 5.64
CA GLU A 41 8.03 14.86 6.93
C GLU A 41 9.51 14.48 7.04
N ASN A 42 9.87 13.24 6.72
CA ASN A 42 11.27 12.79 6.80
C ASN A 42 12.16 13.51 5.78
N LEU A 43 11.71 13.73 4.55
CA LEU A 43 12.44 14.49 3.54
C LEU A 43 12.63 15.96 3.97
N LYS A 44 11.61 16.57 4.58
CA LYS A 44 11.70 17.94 5.11
C LYS A 44 12.74 18.06 6.23
N LEU A 45 12.80 17.07 7.14
CA LEU A 45 13.83 17.05 8.20
C LEU A 45 15.24 16.95 7.62
N ALA A 46 15.40 16.31 6.46
CA ALA A 46 16.67 16.24 5.73
C ALA A 46 16.95 17.44 4.79
N GLY A 47 16.07 18.46 4.80
CA GLY A 47 16.26 19.70 4.01
C GLY A 47 15.75 19.62 2.57
N TYR A 48 14.97 18.61 2.21
CA TYR A 48 14.38 18.46 0.88
C TYR A 48 12.93 18.95 0.83
N HIS A 49 12.55 19.50 -0.31
CA HIS A 49 11.16 19.75 -0.68
C HIS A 49 10.60 18.57 -1.46
N THR A 50 9.30 18.36 -1.38
CA THR A 50 8.64 17.27 -2.10
C THR A 50 7.72 17.82 -3.20
N LEU A 51 7.87 17.30 -4.40
CA LEU A 51 6.93 17.48 -5.51
C LEU A 51 6.05 16.25 -5.58
N LEU A 52 4.80 16.37 -5.10
CA LEU A 52 3.84 15.27 -5.05
C LEU A 52 3.05 15.17 -6.37
N ALA A 53 2.90 13.96 -6.88
CA ALA A 53 2.06 13.62 -8.02
C ALA A 53 1.12 12.48 -7.65
N ASP A 54 -0.10 12.54 -8.19
CA ASP A 54 -1.09 11.47 -8.10
C ASP A 54 -1.19 10.74 -9.45
N SER A 55 -0.98 9.43 -9.45
CA SER A 55 -1.07 8.62 -10.66
C SER A 55 -2.45 7.99 -10.87
N LEU A 56 -3.41 8.22 -9.96
CA LEU A 56 -4.81 7.78 -10.08
C LEU A 56 -4.95 6.28 -10.41
N GLU A 57 -4.08 5.43 -9.90
CA GLU A 57 -3.98 3.99 -10.24
C GLU A 57 -3.85 3.73 -11.76
N ASN A 58 -3.31 4.70 -12.52
CA ASN A 58 -3.18 4.66 -13.97
C ASN A 58 -1.71 4.68 -14.41
N GLN A 59 -1.32 3.73 -15.26
CA GLN A 59 0.05 3.60 -15.74
C GLN A 59 0.53 4.85 -16.52
N LYS A 60 -0.31 5.44 -17.39
CA LYS A 60 0.09 6.61 -18.17
C LYS A 60 0.29 7.85 -17.31
N ASP A 61 -0.52 8.02 -16.27
CA ASP A 61 -0.37 9.12 -15.32
C ASP A 61 0.85 8.91 -14.42
N PHE A 62 1.17 7.66 -14.07
CA PHE A 62 2.42 7.30 -13.40
C PHE A 62 3.64 7.65 -14.27
N GLU A 63 3.67 7.22 -15.52
CA GLU A 63 4.74 7.57 -16.48
C GLU A 63 4.89 9.07 -16.68
N SER A 64 3.77 9.78 -16.84
CA SER A 64 3.73 11.23 -16.96
C SER A 64 4.33 11.93 -15.72
N SER A 65 4.04 11.40 -14.54
CA SER A 65 4.61 11.90 -13.28
C SER A 65 6.13 11.75 -13.23
N LEU A 66 6.65 10.58 -13.63
CA LEU A 66 8.10 10.36 -13.72
C LEU A 66 8.78 11.28 -14.75
N GLN A 67 8.15 11.48 -15.91
CA GLN A 67 8.65 12.43 -16.94
C GLN A 67 8.64 13.87 -16.42
N MET A 68 7.60 14.27 -15.70
CA MET A 68 7.52 15.58 -15.05
C MET A 68 8.64 15.75 -14.03
N PHE A 69 8.92 14.77 -13.18
CA PHE A 69 10.03 14.81 -12.21
C PHE A 69 11.36 14.96 -12.91
N ARG A 70 11.60 14.21 -13.98
CA ARG A 70 12.80 14.34 -14.80
C ARG A 70 12.95 15.73 -15.40
N SER A 71 11.89 16.29 -15.98
CA SER A 71 11.89 17.63 -16.57
C SER A 71 12.14 18.75 -15.55
N ARG A 72 11.77 18.51 -14.30
CA ARG A 72 12.00 19.42 -13.16
C ARG A 72 13.35 19.20 -12.49
N SER A 73 14.16 18.25 -12.98
CA SER A 73 15.49 17.95 -12.44
C SER A 73 15.45 17.65 -10.94
N VAL A 74 14.48 16.85 -10.48
CA VAL A 74 14.46 16.42 -9.08
C VAL A 74 15.71 15.62 -8.75
N ASP A 75 16.18 15.70 -7.52
CA ASP A 75 17.42 15.03 -7.09
C ASP A 75 17.22 13.53 -6.85
N GLY A 76 15.97 13.10 -6.66
CA GLY A 76 15.57 11.70 -6.47
C GLY A 76 14.06 11.51 -6.55
N ILE A 77 13.64 10.26 -6.61
CA ILE A 77 12.23 9.86 -6.71
C ILE A 77 11.90 8.81 -5.65
N ILE A 78 10.79 8.99 -4.96
CA ILE A 78 10.11 7.93 -4.20
C ILE A 78 8.80 7.63 -4.92
N ALA A 79 8.53 6.36 -5.25
CA ALA A 79 7.39 6.00 -6.05
C ALA A 79 6.64 4.78 -5.53
N VAL A 80 5.30 4.88 -5.55
CA VAL A 80 4.42 3.70 -5.52
C VAL A 80 4.16 3.32 -6.97
N PRO A 81 4.72 2.22 -7.47
CA PRO A 81 4.60 1.86 -8.87
C PRO A 81 3.19 1.38 -9.24
N VAL A 82 2.77 1.72 -10.47
CA VAL A 82 1.48 1.33 -11.05
C VAL A 82 1.71 0.74 -12.45
N GLY A 83 0.98 -0.31 -12.79
CA GLY A 83 1.05 -0.96 -14.10
C GLY A 83 2.24 -1.91 -14.27
N ASN A 84 2.58 -2.23 -15.52
CA ASN A 84 3.61 -3.20 -15.84
C ASN A 84 5.01 -2.56 -15.79
N PRO A 85 5.95 -3.22 -15.15
CA PRO A 85 7.21 -2.67 -14.69
C PRO A 85 8.35 -2.57 -15.70
N SER A 86 8.40 -3.54 -16.63
CA SER A 86 9.63 -3.83 -17.37
C SER A 86 10.05 -2.76 -18.38
N GLU A 87 9.15 -1.85 -18.74
CA GLU A 87 9.40 -0.83 -19.76
C GLU A 87 9.55 0.60 -19.18
N ILE A 88 9.12 0.80 -17.92
CA ILE A 88 8.86 2.15 -17.41
C ILE A 88 10.01 2.73 -16.60
N THR A 89 10.61 1.94 -15.71
CA THR A 89 11.47 2.50 -14.67
C THR A 89 12.83 2.96 -15.20
N ASP A 90 13.57 2.10 -15.87
CA ASP A 90 14.94 2.41 -16.29
C ASP A 90 14.98 3.41 -17.45
N ALA A 91 14.01 3.35 -18.37
CA ALA A 91 13.95 4.26 -19.52
C ALA A 91 13.48 5.67 -19.12
N ILE A 92 12.63 5.80 -18.10
CA ILE A 92 12.01 7.08 -17.71
C ILE A 92 12.75 7.75 -16.57
N THR A 93 13.14 7.04 -15.54
CA THR A 93 13.92 7.61 -14.42
C THR A 93 15.36 7.91 -14.84
N GLY A 94 15.90 7.14 -15.78
CA GLY A 94 17.27 7.29 -16.25
C GLY A 94 18.27 7.12 -15.10
N SER A 95 19.08 8.17 -14.88
CA SER A 95 20.08 8.20 -13.79
C SER A 95 19.58 8.81 -12.49
N ILE A 96 18.28 9.10 -12.36
CA ILE A 96 17.74 9.71 -11.13
C ILE A 96 17.61 8.61 -10.06
N PRO A 97 18.22 8.77 -8.88
CA PRO A 97 18.06 7.88 -7.76
C PRO A 97 16.58 7.64 -7.46
N THR A 98 16.15 6.38 -7.41
CA THR A 98 14.73 6.02 -7.23
C THR A 98 14.58 4.93 -6.19
N VAL A 99 13.62 5.08 -5.28
CA VAL A 99 13.22 4.09 -4.27
C VAL A 99 11.74 3.81 -4.42
N LEU A 100 11.38 2.52 -4.46
CA LEU A 100 9.99 2.09 -4.49
C LEU A 100 9.45 1.90 -3.07
N ILE A 101 8.17 2.22 -2.87
CA ILE A 101 7.45 1.99 -1.61
C ILE A 101 6.10 1.34 -1.86
N ASP A 102 5.55 0.65 -0.86
CA ASP A 102 4.27 -0.07 -0.90
C ASP A 102 4.23 -1.24 -1.90
N ARG A 103 4.65 -0.99 -3.13
CA ARG A 103 4.69 -1.95 -4.23
C ARG A 103 6.11 -2.02 -4.80
N TYR A 104 6.43 -3.16 -5.35
CA TYR A 104 7.67 -3.37 -6.10
C TYR A 104 7.39 -4.31 -7.28
N TYR A 105 8.32 -4.37 -8.19
CA TYR A 105 8.23 -5.26 -9.34
C TYR A 105 9.13 -6.47 -9.12
N GLU A 106 8.68 -7.65 -9.54
CA GLU A 106 9.53 -8.83 -9.56
C GLU A 106 10.80 -8.55 -10.40
N ASN A 107 11.93 -9.01 -9.91
CA ASN A 107 13.23 -8.83 -10.55
C ASN A 107 13.70 -7.37 -10.74
N THR A 108 13.14 -6.41 -9.98
CA THR A 108 13.66 -5.05 -10.01
C THR A 108 15.05 -4.96 -9.39
N ASN A 109 15.91 -4.12 -9.99
CA ASN A 109 17.19 -3.72 -9.39
C ASN A 109 17.07 -2.45 -8.55
N LEU A 110 15.86 -1.86 -8.44
CA LEU A 110 15.65 -0.69 -7.62
C LEU A 110 15.54 -1.05 -6.14
N PRO A 111 15.99 -0.17 -5.25
CA PRO A 111 15.67 -0.26 -3.83
C PRO A 111 14.15 -0.24 -3.63
N TYR A 112 13.65 -1.03 -2.69
CA TYR A 112 12.27 -0.95 -2.25
C TYR A 112 12.13 -1.17 -0.74
N ILE A 113 11.15 -0.50 -0.16
CA ILE A 113 10.77 -0.66 1.24
C ILE A 113 9.25 -0.77 1.30
N CYS A 114 8.78 -1.97 1.61
CA CYS A 114 7.37 -2.32 1.55
C CYS A 114 6.95 -3.10 2.80
N THR A 115 5.65 -3.20 3.03
CA THR A 115 5.10 -4.13 4.01
C THR A 115 5.31 -5.57 3.53
N ASP A 116 5.59 -6.48 4.47
CA ASP A 116 5.51 -7.92 4.20
C ASP A 116 4.03 -8.32 4.11
N ASN A 117 3.49 -8.19 2.90
CA ASN A 117 2.10 -8.46 2.59
C ASN A 117 1.76 -9.96 2.71
N TYR A 118 2.74 -10.84 2.46
CA TYR A 118 2.58 -12.28 2.65
C TYR A 118 2.33 -12.60 4.14
N VAL A 119 3.21 -12.11 5.00
CA VAL A 119 3.05 -12.29 6.46
C VAL A 119 1.73 -11.70 6.93
N GLY A 120 1.34 -10.53 6.44
CA GLY A 120 0.06 -9.90 6.79
C GLY A 120 -1.16 -10.73 6.36
N GLY A 121 -1.16 -11.25 5.13
CA GLY A 121 -2.23 -12.14 4.64
C GLY A 121 -2.32 -13.45 5.43
N TYR A 122 -1.16 -14.03 5.75
CA TYR A 122 -1.06 -15.22 6.58
C TYR A 122 -1.62 -14.97 7.99
N MET A 123 -1.18 -13.90 8.66
CA MET A 123 -1.63 -13.54 10.01
C MET A 123 -3.13 -13.26 10.09
N ALA A 124 -3.70 -12.56 9.11
CA ALA A 124 -5.13 -12.28 9.07
C ALA A 124 -5.95 -13.57 8.97
N THR A 125 -5.50 -14.50 8.13
CA THR A 125 -6.16 -15.78 7.90
C THR A 125 -6.05 -16.70 9.12
N GLU A 126 -4.86 -16.80 9.72
CA GLU A 126 -4.65 -17.53 10.98
C GLU A 126 -5.56 -17.00 12.09
N TYR A 127 -5.74 -15.69 12.18
CA TYR A 127 -6.65 -15.09 13.15
C TYR A 127 -8.10 -15.56 12.91
N LEU A 128 -8.61 -15.50 11.68
CA LEU A 128 -9.97 -15.95 11.35
C LEU A 128 -10.15 -17.44 11.67
N ILE A 129 -9.22 -18.28 11.24
CA ILE A 129 -9.24 -19.73 11.51
C ILE A 129 -9.20 -20.03 13.01
N GLY A 130 -8.36 -19.28 13.75
CA GLY A 130 -8.23 -19.38 15.21
C GLY A 130 -9.49 -18.97 15.96
N ARG A 131 -10.26 -18.02 15.42
CA ARG A 131 -11.57 -17.59 15.93
C ARG A 131 -12.69 -18.59 15.65
N GLY A 132 -12.44 -19.60 14.83
CA GLY A 132 -13.39 -20.65 14.52
C GLY A 132 -14.12 -20.48 13.19
N TYR A 133 -13.83 -19.45 12.42
CA TYR A 133 -14.41 -19.24 11.08
C TYR A 133 -13.94 -20.32 10.11
N ARG A 134 -14.83 -20.73 9.20
CA ARG A 134 -14.58 -21.84 8.27
C ARG A 134 -14.98 -21.55 6.83
N ASN A 135 -15.79 -20.52 6.60
CA ASN A 135 -16.24 -20.11 5.28
C ASN A 135 -15.80 -18.66 5.03
N ILE A 136 -14.63 -18.49 4.44
CA ILE A 136 -13.94 -17.18 4.39
C ILE A 136 -14.10 -16.55 3.01
N LEU A 137 -14.73 -15.39 2.95
CA LEU A 137 -14.74 -14.54 1.76
C LEU A 137 -13.54 -13.60 1.80
N SER A 138 -12.63 -13.74 0.84
CA SER A 138 -11.46 -12.87 0.68
C SER A 138 -11.70 -11.88 -0.44
N ILE A 139 -11.69 -10.57 -0.13
CA ILE A 139 -11.93 -9.51 -1.12
C ILE A 139 -10.61 -8.79 -1.38
N GLN A 140 -10.04 -9.07 -2.57
CA GLN A 140 -8.75 -8.53 -3.00
C GLN A 140 -8.90 -7.17 -3.69
N GLY A 141 -7.76 -6.48 -3.86
CA GLY A 141 -7.64 -5.29 -4.70
C GLY A 141 -7.18 -5.63 -6.11
N VAL A 142 -6.43 -4.73 -6.74
CA VAL A 142 -5.85 -4.92 -8.08
C VAL A 142 -5.05 -6.23 -8.13
N GLU A 143 -5.46 -7.14 -8.99
CA GLU A 143 -5.00 -8.54 -9.00
C GLU A 143 -3.48 -8.65 -9.20
N ASP A 144 -2.93 -7.89 -10.17
CA ASP A 144 -1.51 -7.93 -10.53
C ASP A 144 -0.62 -7.05 -9.61
N SER A 145 -1.19 -6.43 -8.58
CA SER A 145 -0.38 -5.66 -7.63
C SER A 145 0.31 -6.57 -6.62
N THR A 146 1.58 -6.26 -6.29
CA THR A 146 2.32 -7.02 -5.27
C THR A 146 1.57 -7.16 -3.94
N PRO A 147 0.88 -6.12 -3.40
CA PRO A 147 0.09 -6.29 -2.20
C PRO A 147 -1.02 -7.34 -2.33
N SER A 148 -1.79 -7.34 -3.44
CA SER A 148 -2.85 -8.34 -3.64
C SER A 148 -2.29 -9.74 -3.79
N MET A 149 -1.29 -9.92 -4.67
CA MET A 149 -0.67 -11.23 -4.92
C MET A 149 -0.12 -11.85 -3.62
N GLU A 150 0.63 -11.07 -2.84
CA GLU A 150 1.25 -11.56 -1.62
C GLU A 150 0.23 -11.83 -0.49
N ARG A 151 -0.80 -10.98 -0.34
CA ARG A 151 -1.90 -11.21 0.60
C ARG A 151 -2.68 -12.48 0.23
N VAL A 152 -2.96 -12.70 -1.05
CA VAL A 152 -3.59 -13.95 -1.55
C VAL A 152 -2.69 -15.16 -1.30
N ARG A 153 -1.39 -15.05 -1.53
CA ARG A 153 -0.45 -16.14 -1.26
C ARG A 153 -0.43 -16.51 0.22
N GLY A 154 -0.27 -15.52 1.10
CA GLY A 154 -0.32 -15.72 2.56
C GLY A 154 -1.66 -16.32 3.03
N PHE A 155 -2.78 -15.83 2.48
CA PHE A 155 -4.11 -16.38 2.73
C PHE A 155 -4.22 -17.87 2.37
N LYS A 156 -3.81 -18.25 1.17
CA LYS A 156 -3.85 -19.64 0.70
C LYS A 156 -2.95 -20.56 1.52
N ASP A 157 -1.74 -20.10 1.85
CA ASP A 157 -0.77 -20.89 2.60
C ASP A 157 -1.22 -21.12 4.05
N ALA A 158 -1.86 -20.12 4.68
CA ALA A 158 -2.46 -20.29 6.00
C ALA A 158 -3.60 -21.32 6.00
N ILE A 159 -4.46 -21.32 4.98
CA ILE A 159 -5.50 -22.35 4.82
C ILE A 159 -4.87 -23.73 4.62
N ALA A 160 -3.85 -23.83 3.77
CA ALA A 160 -3.16 -25.09 3.50
C ALA A 160 -2.48 -25.67 4.75
N ALA A 161 -1.96 -24.82 5.64
CA ALA A 161 -1.39 -25.22 6.92
C ALA A 161 -2.43 -25.86 7.88
N HIS A 162 -3.72 -25.59 7.67
CA HIS A 162 -4.83 -26.16 8.43
C HIS A 162 -5.65 -27.20 7.61
N SER A 163 -4.98 -28.03 6.86
CA SER A 163 -5.60 -29.07 6.00
C SER A 163 -6.44 -30.10 6.77
N ASP A 164 -6.26 -30.21 8.08
CA ASP A 164 -7.11 -30.99 9.01
C ASP A 164 -8.49 -30.35 9.25
N LYS A 165 -8.64 -29.06 8.95
CA LYS A 165 -9.89 -28.32 9.08
C LYS A 165 -10.52 -28.14 7.70
N LYS A 166 -11.81 -28.42 7.59
CA LYS A 166 -12.55 -28.14 6.36
C LYS A 166 -12.80 -26.63 6.29
N ILE A 167 -11.97 -25.92 5.51
CA ILE A 167 -12.11 -24.47 5.28
C ILE A 167 -12.54 -24.28 3.83
N GLU A 168 -13.67 -23.63 3.63
CA GLU A 168 -14.16 -23.21 2.33
C GLU A 168 -13.86 -21.73 2.14
N TYR A 169 -13.51 -21.33 0.93
CA TYR A 169 -13.20 -19.92 0.66
C TYR A 169 -13.49 -19.52 -0.77
N ALA A 170 -13.71 -18.23 -0.96
CA ALA A 170 -13.69 -17.58 -2.26
C ALA A 170 -12.76 -16.37 -2.24
N ILE A 171 -12.13 -16.10 -3.38
CA ILE A 171 -11.33 -14.88 -3.59
C ILE A 171 -11.99 -14.11 -4.73
N VAL A 172 -12.36 -12.87 -4.45
CA VAL A 172 -13.12 -12.01 -5.37
C VAL A 172 -12.57 -10.58 -5.33
N GLY A 173 -12.98 -9.77 -6.31
CA GLY A 173 -12.61 -8.36 -6.36
C GLY A 173 -11.37 -8.08 -7.20
N ASP A 174 -11.22 -6.82 -7.63
CA ASP A 174 -10.25 -6.37 -8.62
C ASP A 174 -9.74 -4.93 -8.40
N ALA A 175 -10.20 -4.24 -7.34
CA ALA A 175 -9.83 -2.86 -7.06
C ALA A 175 -9.75 -2.55 -5.56
N PHE A 176 -8.86 -1.64 -5.17
CA PHE A 176 -8.79 -1.10 -3.80
C PHE A 176 -9.80 0.05 -3.63
N SER A 177 -11.09 -0.24 -3.81
CA SER A 177 -12.17 0.74 -3.77
C SER A 177 -13.32 0.35 -2.87
N VAL A 178 -14.14 1.35 -2.48
CA VAL A 178 -15.37 1.15 -1.71
C VAL A 178 -16.40 0.38 -2.52
N GLU A 179 -16.49 0.68 -3.83
CA GLU A 179 -17.41 0.03 -4.76
C GLU A 179 -17.12 -1.45 -4.86
N ASN A 180 -15.85 -1.84 -5.02
CA ASN A 180 -15.46 -3.26 -5.07
C ASN A 180 -15.94 -4.00 -3.79
N GLY A 181 -15.63 -3.47 -2.60
CA GLY A 181 -16.08 -4.09 -1.35
C GLY A 181 -17.60 -4.21 -1.23
N TYR A 182 -18.32 -3.16 -1.65
CA TYR A 182 -19.77 -3.12 -1.64
C TYR A 182 -20.38 -4.12 -2.61
N ASP A 183 -19.97 -4.11 -3.86
CA ASP A 183 -20.54 -4.93 -4.93
C ASP A 183 -20.32 -6.42 -4.67
N GLN A 184 -19.12 -6.82 -4.23
CA GLN A 184 -18.81 -8.21 -3.94
C GLN A 184 -19.65 -8.74 -2.77
N VAL A 185 -19.73 -8.02 -1.67
CA VAL A 185 -20.55 -8.43 -0.51
C VAL A 185 -22.03 -8.43 -0.88
N LYS A 186 -22.52 -7.39 -1.55
CA LYS A 186 -23.92 -7.27 -1.93
C LYS A 186 -24.36 -8.44 -2.81
N ARG A 187 -23.57 -8.77 -3.84
CA ARG A 187 -23.84 -9.88 -4.75
C ARG A 187 -23.87 -11.21 -4.01
N ILE A 188 -22.79 -11.55 -3.33
CA ILE A 188 -22.57 -12.88 -2.72
C ILE A 188 -23.60 -13.16 -1.63
N PHE A 189 -23.80 -12.24 -0.71
CA PHE A 189 -24.75 -12.44 0.40
C PHE A 189 -26.22 -12.35 -0.03
N SER A 190 -26.54 -11.63 -1.12
CA SER A 190 -27.90 -11.62 -1.69
C SER A 190 -28.23 -12.92 -2.44
N GLU A 191 -27.22 -13.61 -2.98
CA GLU A 191 -27.36 -14.93 -3.62
C GLU A 191 -27.50 -16.08 -2.60
N GLY A 192 -27.36 -15.77 -1.30
CA GLY A 192 -27.53 -16.73 -0.20
C GLY A 192 -26.30 -17.61 0.03
N GLU A 193 -25.12 -17.22 -0.47
CA GLU A 193 -23.87 -17.91 -0.14
C GLU A 193 -23.50 -17.71 1.32
N ALA A 194 -23.11 -18.80 1.98
CA ALA A 194 -22.93 -18.84 3.43
C ALA A 194 -21.46 -18.65 3.82
N PHE A 195 -20.97 -17.42 3.75
CA PHE A 195 -19.69 -17.06 4.37
C PHE A 195 -19.89 -16.60 5.81
N ASP A 196 -19.02 -17.06 6.71
CA ASP A 196 -19.04 -16.71 8.14
C ASP A 196 -18.03 -15.61 8.49
N SER A 197 -17.14 -15.28 7.55
CA SER A 197 -16.16 -14.20 7.73
C SER A 197 -15.73 -13.56 6.43
N VAL A 198 -15.26 -12.30 6.52
CA VAL A 198 -14.71 -11.53 5.40
C VAL A 198 -13.32 -11.05 5.74
N PHE A 199 -12.37 -11.27 4.83
CA PHE A 199 -11.06 -10.63 4.83
C PHE A 199 -11.01 -9.56 3.74
N ALA A 200 -11.08 -8.29 4.13
CA ALA A 200 -10.97 -7.15 3.24
C ALA A 200 -9.51 -6.70 3.11
N TYR A 201 -8.96 -6.69 1.89
CA TYR A 201 -7.54 -6.40 1.65
C TYR A 201 -7.16 -4.92 1.78
N SER A 202 -8.10 -4.05 2.08
CA SER A 202 -7.83 -2.65 2.43
C SER A 202 -8.98 -2.07 3.23
N SER A 203 -8.72 -0.93 3.88
CA SER A 203 -9.75 -0.17 4.58
C SER A 203 -10.82 0.40 3.65
N THR A 204 -10.53 0.68 2.40
CA THR A 204 -11.50 1.13 1.40
C THR A 204 -12.46 -0.01 1.03
N ILE A 205 -11.95 -1.21 0.77
CA ILE A 205 -12.77 -2.43 0.56
C ILE A 205 -13.64 -2.70 1.79
N LEU A 206 -13.08 -2.60 2.99
CA LEU A 206 -13.81 -2.75 4.25
C LEU A 206 -15.02 -1.82 4.35
N LEU A 207 -14.85 -0.54 4.03
CA LEU A 207 -15.95 0.44 4.10
C LEU A 207 -17.11 0.05 3.17
N GLY A 208 -16.78 -0.45 1.98
CA GLY A 208 -17.77 -1.00 1.05
C GLY A 208 -18.50 -2.21 1.60
N ALA A 209 -17.76 -3.16 2.18
CA ALA A 209 -18.33 -4.35 2.82
C ALA A 209 -19.26 -3.99 3.98
N ILE A 210 -18.86 -3.07 4.86
CA ILE A 210 -19.70 -2.60 5.98
C ILE A 210 -20.97 -1.93 5.47
N ARG A 211 -20.89 -1.11 4.43
CA ARG A 211 -22.05 -0.50 3.80
C ARG A 211 -23.03 -1.56 3.29
N ALA A 212 -22.55 -2.59 2.59
CA ALA A 212 -23.37 -3.68 2.09
C ALA A 212 -24.01 -4.48 3.24
N PHE A 213 -23.27 -4.80 4.30
CA PHE A 213 -23.81 -5.49 5.48
C PHE A 213 -24.93 -4.70 6.15
N ARG A 214 -24.77 -3.38 6.30
CA ARG A 214 -25.84 -2.54 6.86
C ARG A 214 -27.10 -2.58 6.01
N GLU A 215 -27.00 -2.52 4.69
CA GLU A 215 -28.13 -2.58 3.77
C GLU A 215 -28.82 -3.96 3.76
N LEU A 216 -28.05 -5.04 3.98
CA LEU A 216 -28.56 -6.41 4.06
C LEU A 216 -29.07 -6.78 5.47
N GLY A 217 -28.88 -5.91 6.47
CA GLY A 217 -29.23 -6.17 7.86
C GLY A 217 -28.36 -7.23 8.53
N ILE A 218 -27.16 -7.49 7.99
CA ILE A 218 -26.20 -8.46 8.53
C ILE A 218 -25.41 -7.79 9.65
N LYS A 219 -25.32 -8.48 10.78
CA LYS A 219 -24.62 -7.98 11.96
C LYS A 219 -23.18 -8.49 12.02
N VAL A 220 -22.25 -7.57 12.31
CA VAL A 220 -20.85 -7.86 12.57
C VAL A 220 -20.58 -7.62 14.05
N PRO A 221 -19.95 -8.53 14.78
CA PRO A 221 -19.45 -9.84 14.35
C PRO A 221 -20.45 -11.00 14.51
N GLU A 222 -21.68 -10.79 15.00
CA GLU A 222 -22.59 -11.84 15.46
C GLU A 222 -22.97 -12.84 14.35
N GLN A 223 -23.07 -12.39 13.11
CA GLN A 223 -23.40 -13.23 11.96
C GLN A 223 -22.21 -13.44 11.03
N VAL A 224 -21.38 -12.41 10.83
CA VAL A 224 -20.21 -12.45 9.95
C VAL A 224 -19.07 -11.72 10.62
N GLY A 225 -17.94 -12.38 10.85
CA GLY A 225 -16.71 -11.72 11.30
C GLY A 225 -16.05 -10.93 10.17
N ILE A 226 -15.31 -9.88 10.51
CA ILE A 226 -14.55 -9.14 9.50
C ILE A 226 -13.17 -8.75 10.00
N ILE A 227 -12.17 -8.94 9.14
CA ILE A 227 -10.82 -8.42 9.34
C ILE A 227 -10.39 -7.60 8.14
N SER A 228 -9.64 -6.54 8.37
CA SER A 228 -9.16 -5.65 7.32
C SER A 228 -7.65 -5.57 7.28
N PHE A 229 -7.14 -5.07 6.17
CA PHE A 229 -5.79 -4.52 6.07
C PHE A 229 -5.83 -3.00 6.22
N ASP A 230 -4.68 -2.39 6.52
CA ASP A 230 -4.41 -0.97 6.74
C ASP A 230 -4.78 -0.45 8.13
N ASN A 231 -4.10 0.64 8.50
CA ASN A 231 -4.36 1.39 9.72
C ASN A 231 -4.88 2.79 9.39
N ASN A 232 -6.21 2.91 9.37
CA ASN A 232 -6.86 4.22 9.33
C ASN A 232 -7.48 4.49 10.69
N GLY A 233 -7.13 5.62 11.31
CA GLY A 233 -7.52 5.96 12.68
C GLY A 233 -9.04 5.93 12.92
N PHE A 234 -9.87 6.08 11.88
CA PHE A 234 -11.31 5.97 12.01
C PHE A 234 -11.82 4.54 12.27
N LEU A 235 -11.01 3.51 12.04
CA LEU A 235 -11.42 2.10 12.24
C LEU A 235 -11.69 1.76 13.71
N ASP A 236 -11.07 2.49 14.64
CA ASP A 236 -11.33 2.36 16.08
C ASP A 236 -12.63 3.05 16.52
N PHE A 237 -13.22 3.90 15.67
CA PHE A 237 -14.49 4.61 15.92
C PHE A 237 -15.70 3.95 15.24
N LEU A 238 -15.49 2.87 14.51
CA LEU A 238 -16.59 2.06 13.96
C LEU A 238 -17.22 1.21 15.07
N ASP A 239 -18.47 0.82 14.86
CA ASP A 239 -19.18 -0.09 15.75
C ASP A 239 -19.63 -1.33 14.93
N PRO A 240 -19.00 -2.49 15.20
CA PRO A 240 -17.87 -2.72 16.11
C PRO A 240 -16.55 -2.10 15.62
N ALA A 241 -15.61 -1.88 16.55
CA ALA A 241 -14.24 -1.52 16.21
C ALA A 241 -13.56 -2.68 15.42
N ILE A 242 -12.75 -2.34 14.41
CA ILE A 242 -12.31 -3.29 13.40
C ILE A 242 -10.93 -3.90 13.73
N THR A 243 -10.90 -5.23 13.81
CA THR A 243 -9.67 -6.03 13.81
C THR A 243 -8.96 -5.86 12.47
N ARG A 244 -7.64 -5.62 12.50
CA ARG A 244 -6.90 -5.29 11.28
C ARG A 244 -5.43 -5.69 11.32
N ILE A 245 -4.86 -5.81 10.15
CA ILE A 245 -3.41 -5.88 9.93
C ILE A 245 -2.90 -4.46 9.69
N GLU A 246 -2.17 -3.93 10.66
CA GLU A 246 -1.59 -2.58 10.63
C GLU A 246 -0.25 -2.56 9.93
N GLN A 247 -0.11 -1.71 8.91
CA GLN A 247 1.12 -1.52 8.16
C GLN A 247 2.05 -0.51 8.87
N PRO A 248 3.38 -0.73 8.88
CA PRO A 248 4.34 0.13 9.58
C PRO A 248 4.72 1.37 8.76
N LEU A 249 3.74 2.23 8.40
CA LEU A 249 3.90 3.34 7.46
C LEU A 249 4.97 4.35 7.88
N SER A 250 5.05 4.65 9.18
CA SER A 250 6.09 5.56 9.71
C SER A 250 7.49 5.02 9.48
N GLU A 251 7.68 3.71 9.67
CA GLU A 251 8.98 3.07 9.43
C GLU A 251 9.29 3.00 7.93
N ILE A 252 8.31 2.66 7.10
CA ILE A 252 8.45 2.64 5.63
C ILE A 252 8.87 4.03 5.14
N GLY A 253 8.14 5.08 5.50
CA GLY A 253 8.45 6.46 5.08
C GLY A 253 9.84 6.91 5.52
N ARG A 254 10.23 6.62 6.76
CA ARG A 254 11.54 6.95 7.30
C ARG A 254 12.67 6.23 6.56
N LEU A 255 12.54 4.90 6.39
CA LEU A 255 13.57 4.09 5.73
C LEU A 255 13.70 4.41 4.24
N ALA A 256 12.59 4.66 3.54
CA ALA A 256 12.59 5.03 2.13
C ALA A 256 13.28 6.38 1.91
N SER A 257 12.95 7.37 2.75
CA SER A 257 13.59 8.69 2.70
C SER A 257 15.09 8.58 2.97
N GLN A 258 15.49 7.83 4.00
CA GLN A 258 16.90 7.62 4.33
C GLN A 258 17.65 6.92 3.19
N ALA A 259 17.09 5.82 2.66
CA ALA A 259 17.70 5.06 1.56
C ALA A 259 17.91 5.94 0.32
N LEU A 260 16.93 6.79 -0.01
CA LEU A 260 17.06 7.72 -1.14
C LEU A 260 18.16 8.77 -0.90
N ILE A 261 18.20 9.37 0.29
CA ILE A 261 19.20 10.38 0.66
C ILE A 261 20.60 9.78 0.64
N ASP A 262 20.78 8.57 1.16
CA ASP A 262 22.08 7.88 1.15
C ASP A 262 22.60 7.67 -0.28
N VAL A 263 21.70 7.31 -1.22
CA VAL A 263 22.06 7.19 -2.64
C VAL A 263 22.44 8.54 -3.24
N ILE A 264 21.69 9.61 -2.95
CA ILE A 264 21.95 10.95 -3.47
C ILE A 264 23.29 11.50 -2.97
N GLU A 265 23.61 11.28 -1.69
CA GLU A 265 24.77 11.87 -1.02
C GLU A 265 26.05 11.08 -1.22
N ASN A 266 25.99 9.75 -1.20
CA ASN A 266 27.16 8.89 -1.12
C ASN A 266 27.64 8.34 -2.47
N LYS A 267 26.94 8.58 -3.61
CA LYS A 267 27.25 8.04 -4.94
C LYS A 267 27.72 6.57 -4.86
N PRO A 268 26.87 5.64 -4.55
CA PRO A 268 27.27 4.26 -4.36
C PRO A 268 27.71 3.64 -5.68
N GLN A 269 28.94 3.16 -5.77
CA GLN A 269 29.38 2.33 -6.88
C GLN A 269 29.28 0.84 -6.58
N ASP A 270 29.07 0.42 -5.32
CA ASP A 270 29.17 -0.99 -4.91
C ASP A 270 28.20 -1.42 -3.78
N ILE A 271 27.18 -0.64 -3.45
CA ILE A 271 26.21 -1.06 -2.43
C ILE A 271 25.01 -1.72 -3.11
N PRO A 272 24.67 -3.00 -2.81
CA PRO A 272 23.47 -3.61 -3.36
C PRO A 272 22.22 -2.81 -2.95
N PRO A 273 21.20 -2.73 -3.80
CA PRO A 273 19.98 -1.99 -3.52
C PRO A 273 19.33 -2.48 -2.23
N VAL A 274 18.87 -1.56 -1.39
CA VAL A 274 18.15 -1.90 -0.16
C VAL A 274 16.77 -2.43 -0.54
N GLN A 275 16.59 -3.75 -0.43
CA GLN A 275 15.30 -4.41 -0.68
C GLN A 275 14.78 -4.94 0.65
N ARG A 276 13.71 -4.33 1.17
CA ARG A 276 13.26 -4.62 2.53
C ARG A 276 11.75 -4.76 2.62
N LEU A 277 11.33 -5.89 3.19
CA LEU A 277 9.96 -6.12 3.63
C LEU A 277 9.89 -5.95 5.16
N ILE A 278 8.91 -5.20 5.64
CA ILE A 278 8.71 -4.91 7.06
C ILE A 278 7.44 -5.61 7.51
N ALA A 279 7.55 -6.41 8.56
CA ALA A 279 6.43 -7.16 9.08
C ALA A 279 5.32 -6.20 9.60
N PRO A 280 4.06 -6.44 9.23
CA PRO A 280 2.93 -5.72 9.80
C PRO A 280 2.57 -6.27 11.19
N THR A 281 1.60 -5.63 11.85
CA THR A 281 1.12 -6.02 13.18
C THR A 281 -0.37 -6.32 13.15
N LEU A 282 -0.80 -7.39 13.81
CA LEU A 282 -2.21 -7.69 14.04
C LEU A 282 -2.72 -6.85 15.21
N ILE A 283 -3.75 -6.04 14.96
CA ILE A 283 -4.47 -5.26 15.98
C ILE A 283 -5.85 -5.88 16.18
N VAL A 284 -6.03 -6.57 17.29
CA VAL A 284 -7.30 -7.24 17.62
C VAL A 284 -8.29 -6.23 18.21
N ARG A 285 -9.52 -6.27 17.72
CA ARG A 285 -10.69 -5.50 18.17
C ARG A 285 -11.92 -6.42 18.23
N ASP A 286 -13.11 -5.84 18.13
CA ASP A 286 -14.38 -6.50 18.42
C ASP A 286 -15.03 -7.15 17.18
N SER A 287 -14.54 -6.88 15.96
CA SER A 287 -15.11 -7.39 14.69
C SER A 287 -14.76 -8.84 14.36
#